data_a0ba05264ae444395f724a92e70ead4e
#
_entry.id   a0ba05264ae444395f724a92e70ead4e
#
_cell.length_a   1.000
_cell.length_b   1.000
_cell.length_c   1.000
_cell.angle_alpha   90.00
_cell.angle_beta   90.00
_cell.angle_gamma   90.00
#
_symmetry.space_group_name_H-M   'P 1'
#
loop_
_entity.id
_entity.type
_entity.pdbx_description
1 polymer ?
#
loop_
_entity_poly.entity_id
_entity_poly.type
_entity_poly.pdbx_seq_one_letter_code
_entity_poly.pdbx_strand_id
1 'polypeptide(L)'
;MLSAYEKRKSDLPSPGQDVENFQIANKFSEKFDILGIEIIANSKGMDDLSVGHPSSTSSMSKSFTSNATKDIGKHKTMIISTGKESSNSTLNKSLSSLWNCSDAIKNDGLGILVAECKSGIGSDSIQSVIDGRTDIEHLKKPSQYIDGMENLLYINEMQKKFQFGLLSILPVSYTHLRAHET
;
A
#
# COMPACT_ATOMS: atom_id res chain seq x y z
N MET A 1 11.13 -11.82 2.25
CA MET A 1 10.33 -10.62 2.61
C MET A 1 10.89 -9.86 3.79
N LEU A 2 11.12 -10.50 4.95
CA LEU A 2 11.66 -9.82 6.14
C LEU A 2 12.99 -9.09 5.91
N SER A 3 13.97 -9.72 5.23
CA SER A 3 15.28 -9.08 4.98
C SER A 3 15.19 -7.87 4.05
N ALA A 4 14.26 -7.89 3.10
CA ALA A 4 14.01 -6.75 2.22
C ALA A 4 13.27 -5.62 2.94
N TYR A 5 12.48 -5.97 3.94
CA TYR A 5 11.80 -5.04 4.81
C TYR A 5 12.78 -4.32 5.76
N GLU A 6 13.72 -5.03 6.37
CA GLU A 6 14.77 -4.46 7.23
C GLU A 6 15.67 -3.46 6.52
N LYS A 7 15.89 -3.63 5.22
CA LYS A 7 16.68 -2.70 4.39
C LYS A 7 15.95 -1.40 4.05
N ARG A 8 14.63 -1.36 4.13
CA ARG A 8 13.83 -0.18 3.82
C ARG A 8 13.69 0.74 5.02
N LYS A 9 14.76 1.41 5.39
CA LYS A 9 14.72 2.28 6.58
C LYS A 9 14.10 3.66 6.35
N SER A 10 13.95 4.13 5.11
CA SER A 10 13.52 5.52 4.87
C SER A 10 12.76 5.78 3.58
N ASP A 11 12.92 4.96 2.54
CA ASP A 11 12.34 5.26 1.24
C ASP A 11 11.19 4.30 0.91
N LEU A 12 9.98 4.82 1.00
CA LEU A 12 8.80 4.11 0.53
C LEU A 12 8.74 4.23 -0.99
N PRO A 13 8.64 3.12 -1.74
CA PRO A 13 8.57 3.19 -3.19
C PRO A 13 7.28 3.84 -3.63
N SER A 14 7.37 4.75 -4.60
CA SER A 14 6.21 5.28 -5.31
C SER A 14 5.55 4.20 -6.19
N PRO A 15 4.26 4.34 -6.50
CA PRO A 15 3.58 3.43 -7.42
C PRO A 15 4.36 3.22 -8.73
N GLY A 16 4.58 1.96 -9.12
CA GLY A 16 5.33 1.61 -10.34
C GLY A 16 6.85 1.70 -10.25
N GLN A 17 7.39 2.11 -9.10
CA GLN A 17 8.83 2.15 -8.90
C GLN A 17 9.41 0.74 -8.76
N ASP A 18 10.54 0.47 -9.44
CA ASP A 18 11.27 -0.78 -9.28
C ASP A 18 11.84 -0.91 -7.86
N VAL A 19 11.55 -2.03 -7.24
CA VAL A 19 12.05 -2.37 -5.92
C VAL A 19 13.02 -3.56 -6.00
N GLU A 20 13.99 -3.61 -5.11
CA GLU A 20 14.99 -4.69 -5.05
C GLU A 20 14.36 -6.09 -5.06
N ASN A 21 13.19 -6.25 -4.43
CA ASN A 21 12.47 -7.53 -4.41
C ASN A 21 12.02 -8.00 -5.79
N PHE A 22 11.60 -7.08 -6.68
CA PHE A 22 11.29 -7.41 -8.07
C PHE A 22 12.52 -7.84 -8.83
N GLN A 23 13.66 -7.16 -8.61
CA GLN A 23 14.92 -7.54 -9.25
C GLN A 23 15.40 -8.93 -8.79
N ILE A 24 15.24 -9.24 -7.49
CA ILE A 24 15.56 -10.57 -6.95
C ILE A 24 14.63 -11.63 -7.53
N ALA A 25 13.33 -11.36 -7.58
CA ALA A 25 12.33 -12.27 -8.14
C ALA A 25 12.59 -12.53 -9.64
N ASN A 26 12.92 -11.49 -10.40
CA ASN A 26 13.26 -11.63 -11.82
C ASN A 26 14.53 -12.48 -12.01
N LYS A 27 15.61 -12.20 -11.29
CA LYS A 27 16.84 -13.01 -11.34
C LYS A 27 16.62 -14.45 -10.91
N PHE A 28 15.68 -14.68 -9.98
CA PHE A 28 15.32 -16.04 -9.59
C PHE A 28 14.53 -16.73 -10.70
N SER A 29 13.56 -16.06 -11.31
CA SER A 29 12.75 -16.61 -12.39
C SER A 29 13.57 -16.97 -13.63
N GLU A 30 14.66 -16.25 -13.93
CA GLU A 30 15.57 -16.54 -15.04
C GLU A 30 16.22 -17.93 -14.96
N LYS A 31 16.25 -18.56 -13.78
CA LYS A 31 16.80 -19.91 -13.58
C LYS A 31 15.82 -21.03 -13.93
N PHE A 32 14.61 -20.70 -14.27
CA PHE A 32 13.55 -21.66 -14.52
C PHE A 32 12.88 -21.38 -15.87
N ASP A 33 12.43 -22.44 -16.52
CA ASP A 33 11.59 -22.34 -17.73
C ASP A 33 10.14 -22.09 -17.26
N ILE A 34 9.78 -20.81 -17.14
CA ILE A 34 8.47 -20.36 -16.65
C ILE A 34 7.75 -19.63 -17.77
N LEU A 35 6.54 -20.05 -18.05
CA LEU A 35 5.60 -19.32 -18.89
C LEU A 35 4.66 -18.49 -18.02
N GLY A 36 4.77 -17.17 -18.11
CA GLY A 36 3.87 -16.21 -17.49
C GLY A 36 2.75 -15.78 -18.44
N ILE A 37 1.56 -15.60 -17.91
CA ILE A 37 0.44 -14.97 -18.60
C ILE A 37 0.05 -13.74 -17.80
N GLU A 38 0.19 -12.57 -18.39
CA GLU A 38 -0.18 -11.31 -17.78
C GLU A 38 -1.42 -10.75 -18.46
N ILE A 39 -2.45 -10.46 -17.68
CA ILE A 39 -3.74 -9.96 -18.17
C ILE A 39 -4.00 -8.59 -17.57
N ILE A 40 -4.24 -7.60 -18.41
CA ILE A 40 -4.78 -6.31 -18.00
C ILE A 40 -6.27 -6.30 -18.26
N ALA A 41 -7.06 -6.03 -17.22
CA ALA A 41 -8.51 -5.99 -17.32
C ALA A 41 -9.06 -4.69 -16.71
N ASN A 42 -10.17 -4.22 -17.24
CA ASN A 42 -10.93 -3.09 -16.76
C ASN A 42 -12.42 -3.44 -16.61
N SER A 43 -13.26 -2.47 -16.30
CA SER A 43 -14.70 -2.69 -16.12
C SER A 43 -15.45 -3.16 -17.37
N LYS A 44 -14.81 -3.09 -18.55
CA LYS A 44 -15.38 -3.52 -19.85
C LYS A 44 -14.90 -4.92 -20.26
N GLY A 45 -13.91 -5.48 -19.55
CA GLY A 45 -13.33 -6.79 -19.83
C GLY A 45 -11.81 -6.76 -19.92
N MET A 46 -11.25 -7.71 -20.66
CA MET A 46 -9.81 -7.79 -20.92
C MET A 46 -9.40 -6.69 -21.90
N ASP A 47 -8.39 -5.93 -21.52
CA ASP A 47 -7.85 -4.80 -22.29
C ASP A 47 -6.59 -5.21 -23.04
N ASP A 48 -5.70 -5.97 -22.37
CA ASP A 48 -4.46 -6.44 -22.97
C ASP A 48 -4.04 -7.81 -22.40
N LEU A 49 -3.25 -8.56 -23.16
CA LEU A 49 -2.74 -9.88 -22.81
C LEU A 49 -1.29 -10.03 -23.28
N SER A 50 -0.41 -10.41 -22.38
CA SER A 50 0.98 -10.78 -22.70
C SER A 50 1.30 -12.18 -22.23
N VAL A 51 2.02 -12.95 -23.06
CA VAL A 51 2.45 -14.31 -22.77
C VAL A 51 3.94 -14.41 -23.01
N GLY A 52 4.68 -14.92 -22.05
CA GLY A 52 6.12 -15.06 -22.16
C GLY A 52 6.80 -15.30 -20.82
N HIS A 53 8.11 -15.23 -20.79
CA HIS A 53 8.85 -15.31 -19.53
C HIS A 53 8.51 -14.10 -18.65
N PRO A 54 8.34 -14.23 -17.30
CA PRO A 54 7.94 -13.14 -16.41
C PRO A 54 8.80 -11.88 -16.52
N SER A 55 10.09 -12.02 -16.80
CA SER A 55 10.99 -10.86 -16.99
C SER A 55 10.65 -10.03 -18.25
N SER A 56 10.04 -10.64 -19.26
CA SER A 56 9.62 -9.95 -20.50
C SER A 56 8.19 -9.42 -20.40
N THR A 57 7.28 -10.13 -19.72
CA THR A 57 5.87 -9.71 -19.58
C THR A 57 5.71 -8.57 -18.58
N SER A 58 6.60 -8.44 -17.58
CA SER A 58 6.54 -7.37 -16.58
C SER A 58 6.62 -5.95 -17.17
N SER A 59 7.07 -5.80 -18.40
CA SER A 59 7.06 -4.50 -19.10
C SER A 59 5.66 -3.99 -19.37
N MET A 60 4.68 -4.88 -19.54
CA MET A 60 3.28 -4.52 -19.79
C MET A 60 2.63 -3.92 -18.55
N SER A 61 2.81 -4.52 -17.38
CA SER A 61 2.34 -3.96 -16.10
C SER A 61 2.93 -2.59 -15.81
N LYS A 62 4.21 -2.38 -16.13
CA LYS A 62 4.86 -1.08 -15.99
C LYS A 62 4.25 -0.04 -16.92
N SER A 63 4.05 -0.38 -18.18
CA SER A 63 3.39 0.49 -19.15
C SER A 63 1.97 0.83 -18.72
N PHE A 64 1.19 -0.15 -18.27
CA PHE A 64 -0.15 0.06 -17.75
C PHE A 64 -0.14 1.00 -16.54
N THR A 65 0.73 0.74 -15.56
CA THR A 65 0.84 1.59 -14.35
C THR A 65 1.19 3.02 -14.72
N SER A 66 2.15 3.20 -15.63
CA SER A 66 2.52 4.54 -16.13
C SER A 66 1.36 5.26 -16.80
N ASN A 67 0.59 4.56 -17.64
CA ASN A 67 -0.56 5.13 -18.33
C ASN A 67 -1.76 5.39 -17.39
N ALA A 68 -1.92 4.56 -16.35
CA ALA A 68 -2.97 4.71 -15.34
C ALA A 68 -2.65 5.77 -14.28
N THR A 69 -1.38 6.15 -14.15
CA THR A 69 -0.93 7.16 -13.19
C THR A 69 -1.08 8.55 -13.81
N LYS A 70 -1.77 9.44 -13.11
CA LYS A 70 -1.95 10.82 -13.51
C LYS A 70 -1.25 11.75 -12.54
N ASP A 71 -0.33 12.56 -13.02
CA ASP A 71 0.22 13.66 -12.23
C ASP A 71 -0.83 14.78 -12.12
N ILE A 72 -1.29 15.01 -10.90
CA ILE A 72 -2.24 16.07 -10.57
C ILE A 72 -1.58 17.21 -9.79
N GLY A 73 -0.25 17.16 -9.64
CA GLY A 73 0.50 18.08 -8.79
C GLY A 73 0.30 17.81 -7.29
N LYS A 74 0.84 18.71 -6.46
CA LYS A 74 0.80 18.58 -5.00
C LYS A 74 -0.25 19.50 -4.37
N HIS A 75 -1.11 18.93 -3.53
CA HIS A 75 -2.20 19.61 -2.86
C HIS A 75 -2.01 19.63 -1.34
N LYS A 76 -2.44 20.71 -0.67
CA LYS A 76 -2.35 20.81 0.79
C LYS A 76 -3.40 19.93 1.49
N THR A 77 -4.55 19.75 0.87
CA THR A 77 -5.63 18.90 1.39
C THR A 77 -6.18 18.04 0.27
N MET A 78 -6.33 16.75 0.53
CA MET A 78 -6.92 15.78 -0.40
C MET A 78 -7.97 14.94 0.31
N ILE A 79 -9.11 14.73 -0.34
CA ILE A 79 -10.12 13.75 0.05
C ILE A 79 -9.99 12.58 -0.90
N ILE A 80 -9.75 11.40 -0.34
CA ILE A 80 -9.42 10.17 -1.06
C ILE A 80 -10.53 9.16 -0.79
N SER A 81 -11.26 8.76 -1.83
CA SER A 81 -12.28 7.71 -1.74
C SER A 81 -11.72 6.40 -2.26
N THR A 82 -12.04 5.31 -1.57
CA THR A 82 -11.61 3.95 -1.94
C THR A 82 -12.41 3.35 -3.10
N GLY A 83 -13.49 4.01 -3.55
CA GLY A 83 -14.32 3.52 -4.64
C GLY A 83 -15.21 2.34 -4.24
N LYS A 84 -15.22 1.27 -5.05
CA LYS A 84 -16.17 0.17 -4.93
C LYS A 84 -15.83 -0.86 -3.83
N GLU A 85 -16.79 -1.71 -3.54
CA GLU A 85 -16.92 -2.62 -2.38
C GLU A 85 -15.68 -3.43 -1.97
N SER A 86 -14.84 -3.92 -2.88
CA SER A 86 -13.71 -4.79 -2.50
C SER A 86 -12.61 -4.05 -1.74
N SER A 87 -12.26 -2.84 -2.18
CA SER A 87 -11.24 -2.00 -1.54
C SER A 87 -11.78 -1.20 -0.35
N ASN A 88 -13.11 -1.14 -0.19
CA ASN A 88 -13.81 -0.41 0.85
C ASN A 88 -14.23 -1.29 2.05
N SER A 89 -13.99 -2.60 1.97
CA SER A 89 -14.51 -3.57 2.95
C SER A 89 -13.82 -3.54 4.30
N THR A 90 -12.50 -3.32 4.31
CA THR A 90 -11.70 -3.24 5.55
C THR A 90 -10.76 -2.05 5.50
N LEU A 91 -10.30 -1.59 6.67
CA LEU A 91 -9.31 -0.52 6.75
C LEU A 91 -8.02 -0.91 6.03
N ASN A 92 -7.52 -2.12 6.27
CA ASN A 92 -6.29 -2.61 5.65
C ASN A 92 -6.30 -2.51 4.11
N LYS A 93 -7.42 -2.90 3.49
CA LYS A 93 -7.59 -2.79 2.03
C LYS A 93 -7.74 -1.34 1.56
N SER A 94 -8.41 -0.51 2.36
CA SER A 94 -8.66 0.88 2.02
C SER A 94 -7.38 1.73 1.99
N LEU A 95 -6.38 1.37 2.76
CA LEU A 95 -5.10 2.07 2.83
C LEU A 95 -4.34 2.11 1.50
N SER A 96 -4.55 1.14 0.61
CA SER A 96 -3.96 1.16 -0.72
C SER A 96 -4.33 2.42 -1.53
N SER A 97 -5.56 2.91 -1.36
CA SER A 97 -5.99 4.16 -2.01
C SER A 97 -5.27 5.39 -1.48
N LEU A 98 -4.96 5.42 -0.18
CA LEU A 98 -4.15 6.48 0.41
C LEU A 98 -2.71 6.44 -0.13
N TRP A 99 -2.12 5.24 -0.22
CA TRP A 99 -0.76 5.06 -0.73
C TRP A 99 -0.63 5.53 -2.17
N ASN A 100 -1.59 5.20 -3.02
CA ASN A 100 -1.60 5.61 -4.42
C ASN A 100 -1.72 7.13 -4.62
N CYS A 101 -2.21 7.86 -3.61
CA CYS A 101 -2.39 9.31 -3.66
C CYS A 101 -1.34 10.08 -2.82
N SER A 102 -0.51 9.39 -2.05
CA SER A 102 0.38 10.01 -1.05
C SER A 102 1.35 11.03 -1.64
N ASP A 103 1.86 10.77 -2.84
CA ASP A 103 2.81 11.67 -3.51
C ASP A 103 2.17 13.00 -3.97
N ALA A 104 0.84 13.04 -4.09
CA ALA A 104 0.10 14.24 -4.43
C ALA A 104 -0.24 15.12 -3.20
N ILE A 105 0.09 14.67 -1.99
CA ILE A 105 -0.10 15.45 -0.76
C ILE A 105 1.19 16.20 -0.45
N LYS A 106 1.08 17.51 -0.19
CA LYS A 106 2.24 18.33 0.25
C LYS A 106 2.71 17.90 1.63
N ASN A 107 3.99 18.12 1.90
CA ASN A 107 4.49 18.08 3.28
C ASN A 107 3.66 19.04 4.14
N ASP A 108 3.38 18.64 5.37
CA ASP A 108 2.48 19.34 6.31
C ASP A 108 1.04 19.51 5.79
N GLY A 109 0.66 18.71 4.80
CA GLY A 109 -0.70 18.66 4.25
C GLY A 109 -1.62 17.73 5.03
N LEU A 110 -2.83 17.54 4.52
CA LEU A 110 -3.86 16.67 5.09
C LEU A 110 -4.43 15.74 4.01
N GLY A 111 -4.32 14.43 4.22
CA GLY A 111 -5.03 13.41 3.46
C GLY A 111 -6.23 12.88 4.25
N ILE A 112 -7.44 12.90 3.69
CA ILE A 112 -8.64 12.35 4.32
C ILE A 112 -9.07 11.12 3.52
N LEU A 113 -8.92 9.94 4.12
CA LEU A 113 -9.40 8.68 3.55
C LEU A 113 -10.88 8.50 3.90
N VAL A 114 -11.71 8.35 2.88
CA VAL A 114 -13.15 8.06 3.03
C VAL A 114 -13.38 6.61 2.65
N ALA A 115 -13.67 5.78 3.64
CA ALA A 115 -13.83 4.34 3.50
C ALA A 115 -14.84 3.80 4.50
N GLU A 116 -15.79 3.00 4.03
CA GLU A 116 -16.83 2.43 4.89
C GLU A 116 -16.26 1.49 5.95
N CYS A 117 -15.35 0.58 5.53
CA CYS A 117 -14.69 -0.42 6.40
C CYS A 117 -15.68 -1.32 7.15
N LYS A 118 -16.80 -1.69 6.53
CA LYS A 118 -17.89 -2.47 7.17
C LYS A 118 -17.47 -3.83 7.74
N SER A 119 -16.39 -4.41 7.21
CA SER A 119 -15.81 -5.69 7.69
C SER A 119 -14.68 -5.48 8.70
N GLY A 120 -14.54 -4.27 9.27
CA GLY A 120 -13.59 -3.98 10.33
C GLY A 120 -12.19 -3.61 9.84
N ILE A 121 -11.20 -3.91 10.67
CA ILE A 121 -9.79 -3.55 10.44
C ILE A 121 -9.17 -4.39 9.30
N GLY A 122 -9.41 -5.70 9.30
CA GLY A 122 -8.88 -6.61 8.28
C GLY A 122 -7.37 -6.84 8.33
N SER A 123 -6.75 -6.67 9.51
CA SER A 123 -5.32 -6.90 9.73
C SER A 123 -5.06 -7.14 11.23
N ASP A 124 -4.36 -8.23 11.54
CA ASP A 124 -4.00 -8.60 12.91
C ASP A 124 -2.95 -7.64 13.49
N SER A 125 -2.03 -7.15 12.67
CA SER A 125 -1.01 -6.21 13.12
C SER A 125 -1.62 -4.86 13.47
N ILE A 126 -2.51 -4.32 12.63
CA ILE A 126 -3.20 -3.05 12.89
C ILE A 126 -4.07 -3.19 14.14
N GLN A 127 -4.82 -4.29 14.26
CA GLN A 127 -5.65 -4.56 15.42
C GLN A 127 -4.81 -4.64 16.71
N SER A 128 -3.65 -5.31 16.66
CA SER A 128 -2.78 -5.46 17.82
C SER A 128 -2.20 -4.14 18.32
N VAL A 129 -1.90 -3.22 17.41
CA VAL A 129 -1.42 -1.87 17.78
C VAL A 129 -2.56 -1.03 18.36
N ILE A 130 -3.75 -1.07 17.76
CA ILE A 130 -4.93 -0.34 18.28
C ILE A 130 -5.28 -0.83 19.70
N ASP A 131 -5.22 -2.14 19.94
CA ASP A 131 -5.49 -2.75 21.25
C ASP A 131 -4.37 -2.54 22.26
N GLY A 132 -3.26 -1.90 21.88
CA GLY A 132 -2.09 -1.70 22.74
C GLY A 132 -1.32 -2.98 23.06
N ARG A 133 -1.56 -4.07 22.32
CA ARG A 133 -0.85 -5.36 22.51
C ARG A 133 0.54 -5.37 21.89
N THR A 134 0.78 -4.52 20.92
CA THR A 134 2.05 -4.42 20.19
C THR A 134 2.36 -2.97 19.90
N ASP A 135 3.63 -2.59 20.09
CA ASP A 135 4.13 -1.27 19.69
C ASP A 135 4.60 -1.30 18.22
N ILE A 136 4.42 -0.21 17.51
CA ILE A 136 4.93 0.00 16.14
C ILE A 136 6.45 -0.22 16.08
N GLU A 137 7.19 0.18 17.12
CA GLU A 137 8.65 -0.02 17.17
C GLU A 137 9.05 -1.50 17.13
N HIS A 138 8.27 -2.40 17.74
CA HIS A 138 8.49 -3.83 17.62
C HIS A 138 8.28 -4.37 16.21
N LEU A 139 7.39 -3.73 15.43
CA LEU A 139 7.14 -4.10 14.04
C LEU A 139 8.25 -3.66 13.07
N LYS A 140 9.11 -2.74 13.48
CA LYS A 140 10.27 -2.31 12.66
C LYS A 140 11.38 -3.37 12.58
N LYS A 141 11.42 -4.31 13.52
CA LYS A 141 12.37 -5.43 13.57
C LYS A 141 11.64 -6.73 13.87
N PRO A 142 10.70 -7.16 13.02
CA PRO A 142 9.88 -8.32 13.32
C PRO A 142 10.71 -9.61 13.20
N SER A 143 10.46 -10.57 14.09
CA SER A 143 10.97 -11.93 13.97
C SER A 143 10.19 -12.75 12.93
N GLN A 144 8.97 -12.34 12.63
CA GLN A 144 8.09 -12.96 11.64
C GLN A 144 7.20 -11.90 10.98
N TYR A 145 6.71 -12.21 9.78
CA TYR A 145 5.72 -11.38 9.11
C TYR A 145 4.35 -11.54 9.78
N ILE A 146 3.69 -10.41 10.04
CA ILE A 146 2.30 -10.35 10.51
C ILE A 146 1.51 -9.57 9.45
N ASP A 147 0.35 -10.08 9.06
CA ASP A 147 -0.48 -9.48 8.00
C ASP A 147 -0.81 -8.01 8.28
N GLY A 148 -0.59 -7.17 7.28
CA GLY A 148 -0.83 -5.72 7.33
C GLY A 148 0.22 -4.89 8.08
N MET A 149 1.30 -5.50 8.57
CA MET A 149 2.37 -4.76 9.24
C MET A 149 3.01 -3.71 8.32
N GLU A 150 3.07 -3.97 7.02
CA GLU A 150 3.57 -3.02 6.03
C GLU A 150 2.73 -1.74 6.00
N ASN A 151 1.41 -1.85 6.13
CA ASN A 151 0.52 -0.69 6.15
C ASN A 151 0.73 0.17 7.40
N LEU A 152 0.95 -0.43 8.57
CA LEU A 152 1.29 0.31 9.79
C LEU A 152 2.57 1.12 9.65
N LEU A 153 3.58 0.51 9.03
CA LEU A 153 4.86 1.16 8.84
C LEU A 153 4.76 2.26 7.80
N TYR A 154 3.95 2.06 6.76
CA TYR A 154 3.59 3.12 5.83
C TYR A 154 2.90 4.29 6.54
N ILE A 155 1.90 4.02 7.37
CA ILE A 155 1.23 5.05 8.19
C ILE A 155 2.26 5.83 9.00
N ASN A 156 3.11 5.13 9.75
CA ASN A 156 4.12 5.76 10.60
C ASN A 156 5.09 6.65 9.81
N GLU A 157 5.54 6.23 8.63
CA GLU A 157 6.40 7.06 7.77
C GLU A 157 5.63 8.23 7.13
N MET A 158 4.39 8.02 6.73
CA MET A 158 3.57 9.09 6.13
C MET A 158 3.18 10.17 7.12
N GLN A 159 2.93 9.82 8.38
CA GLN A 159 2.64 10.79 9.45
C GLN A 159 3.78 11.77 9.71
N LYS A 160 5.01 11.42 9.34
CA LYS A 160 6.15 12.35 9.37
C LYS A 160 6.10 13.39 8.25
N LYS A 161 5.35 13.14 7.19
CA LYS A 161 5.27 13.99 6.00
C LYS A 161 4.00 14.82 5.98
N PHE A 162 2.86 14.23 6.32
CA PHE A 162 1.56 14.89 6.32
C PHE A 162 0.63 14.26 7.37
N GLN A 163 -0.40 15.00 7.75
CA GLN A 163 -1.46 14.47 8.60
C GLN A 163 -2.43 13.64 7.77
N PHE A 164 -2.98 12.58 8.36
CA PHE A 164 -4.07 11.89 7.72
C PHE A 164 -5.25 11.67 8.68
N GLY A 165 -6.46 11.70 8.11
CA GLY A 165 -7.71 11.41 8.80
C GLY A 165 -8.45 10.27 8.12
N LEU A 166 -9.28 9.57 8.88
CA LEU A 166 -10.16 8.53 8.40
C LEU A 166 -11.62 8.92 8.66
N LEU A 167 -12.44 8.88 7.61
CA LEU A 167 -13.89 8.94 7.73
C LEU A 167 -14.46 7.56 7.39
N SER A 168 -15.00 6.86 8.38
CA SER A 168 -15.54 5.51 8.25
C SER A 168 -16.67 5.25 9.24
N ILE A 169 -17.30 4.08 9.12
CA ILE A 169 -18.26 3.58 10.11
C ILE A 169 -17.59 2.79 11.25
N LEU A 170 -16.27 2.66 11.23
CA LEU A 170 -15.54 2.02 12.32
C LEU A 170 -15.79 2.75 13.64
N PRO A 171 -15.90 2.03 14.77
CA PRO A 171 -15.95 2.64 16.08
C PRO A 171 -14.78 3.61 16.31
N VAL A 172 -15.03 4.71 17.01
CA VAL A 172 -14.02 5.76 17.27
C VAL A 172 -12.77 5.19 17.96
N SER A 173 -12.92 4.15 18.78
CA SER A 173 -11.80 3.44 19.39
C SER A 173 -10.76 2.90 18.39
N TYR A 174 -11.17 2.65 17.14
CA TYR A 174 -10.27 2.18 16.07
C TYR A 174 -9.63 3.30 15.25
N THR A 175 -10.08 4.55 15.44
CA THR A 175 -9.56 5.68 14.67
C THR A 175 -8.39 6.40 15.33
N HIS A 176 -8.06 6.05 16.56
CA HIS A 176 -6.93 6.61 17.30
C HIS A 176 -5.62 5.85 17.07
N LEU A 177 -5.21 5.74 15.80
CA LEU A 177 -3.82 5.37 15.46
C LEU A 177 -2.90 6.58 15.70
N ARG A 178 -2.91 7.13 16.91
CA ARG A 178 -1.91 8.12 17.29
C ARG A 178 -0.59 7.41 17.55
N ALA A 179 0.45 7.80 16.81
CA ALA A 179 1.80 7.59 17.30
C ALA A 179 1.88 8.24 18.69
N HIS A 180 2.21 7.46 19.70
CA HIS A 180 2.54 8.02 21.01
C HIS A 180 3.72 8.96 20.80
N GLU A 181 3.47 10.26 20.88
CA GLU A 181 4.52 11.24 21.08
C GLU A 181 5.13 10.95 22.46
N THR A 182 6.34 10.47 22.47
CA THR A 182 7.23 10.48 23.63
C THR A 182 8.03 11.76 23.64
#